data_babd378e21a4dfd922a29fb8c153a41b
#
_entry.id   babd378e21a4dfd922a29fb8c153a41b
#
_cell.length_a   1.000
_cell.length_b   1.000
_cell.length_c   1.000
_cell.angle_alpha   90.00
_cell.angle_beta   90.00
_cell.angle_gamma   90.00
#
_symmetry.space_group_name_H-M   'P 1'
#
loop_
_entity.id
_entity.type
_entity.pdbx_description
1 polymer ?
#
loop_
_entity_poly.entity_id
_entity_poly.type
_entity_poly.pdbx_seq_one_letter_code
_entity_poly.pdbx_strand_id
1 'polypeptide(L)'
;MTIRGSQTLSSVLTSVLLAMTHAAFGAGFYSPSVGTPGSLGTAGVANPTNTRFADAAWTNPAGMTGIDQQHIVTGTQVVLPSLKFDARSVENNAVLPSFLGPVRGDNGGNAGEVAPIPSFFYVRPLSERARFGISSTAPLGGGVDYGSDFVGRYAIRDVTLAGIAFTPSFAYRVTDKLSIGAGVSLIYTAMEQSIAIRQGASASNSALDGRVKFENLDDWGVQGVLGLTYEFSDRLLLGIVYRSEADTDLEGDVKFENLRDPRLAFFLPSDVKISWTN
;
A
#
# COMPACT_ATOMS: atom_id res chain seq x y z
N MET A 1 37.86 34.26 -17.58
CA MET A 1 37.80 33.40 -16.37
C MET A 1 36.61 32.45 -16.51
N THR A 2 36.89 31.25 -16.92
CA THR A 2 35.93 30.32 -17.58
C THR A 2 35.19 29.49 -16.56
N ILE A 3 33.88 29.43 -16.74
CA ILE A 3 32.91 28.70 -15.91
C ILE A 3 33.18 27.17 -16.03
N ARG A 4 33.83 26.59 -15.04
CA ARG A 4 33.99 25.13 -14.89
C ARG A 4 33.02 24.49 -13.89
N GLY A 5 32.09 25.28 -13.31
CA GLY A 5 31.18 24.81 -12.27
C GLY A 5 29.87 24.17 -12.73
N SER A 6 29.47 24.37 -13.99
CA SER A 6 28.14 23.91 -14.43
C SER A 6 28.11 22.45 -14.90
N GLN A 7 29.24 21.91 -15.37
CA GLN A 7 29.29 20.53 -15.86
C GLN A 7 29.36 19.48 -14.74
N THR A 8 29.96 19.82 -13.60
CA THR A 8 30.03 18.92 -12.45
C THR A 8 28.67 18.79 -11.73
N LEU A 9 27.90 19.87 -11.67
CA LEU A 9 26.54 19.82 -11.06
C LEU A 9 25.58 19.01 -11.94
N SER A 10 25.65 19.17 -13.25
CA SER A 10 24.83 18.41 -14.21
C SER A 10 25.15 16.92 -14.19
N SER A 11 26.43 16.55 -14.13
CA SER A 11 26.83 15.14 -14.08
C SER A 11 26.46 14.45 -12.77
N VAL A 12 26.53 15.15 -11.64
CA VAL A 12 26.08 14.62 -10.33
C VAL A 12 24.57 14.46 -10.30
N LEU A 13 23.80 15.43 -10.81
CA LEU A 13 22.35 15.33 -10.90
C LEU A 13 21.93 14.16 -11.81
N THR A 14 22.58 13.99 -12.94
CA THR A 14 22.31 12.88 -13.88
C THR A 14 22.67 11.53 -13.28
N SER A 15 23.75 11.43 -12.51
CA SER A 15 24.14 10.19 -11.83
C SER A 15 23.20 9.83 -10.69
N VAL A 16 22.70 10.81 -9.94
CA VAL A 16 21.68 10.60 -8.88
C VAL A 16 20.33 10.19 -9.48
N LEU A 17 19.92 10.81 -10.60
CA LEU A 17 18.70 10.42 -11.33
C LEU A 17 18.80 9.01 -11.94
N LEU A 18 19.97 8.62 -12.48
CA LEU A 18 20.19 7.26 -13.00
C LEU A 18 20.27 6.20 -11.88
N ALA A 19 20.77 6.55 -10.70
CA ALA A 19 20.82 5.64 -9.55
C ALA A 19 19.42 5.34 -8.96
N MET A 20 18.41 6.18 -9.24
CA MET A 20 17.04 6.00 -8.76
C MET A 20 16.18 5.12 -9.69
N THR A 21 16.71 4.59 -10.78
CA THR A 21 15.95 3.77 -11.74
C THR A 21 15.92 2.27 -11.43
N HIS A 22 16.43 1.84 -10.27
CA HIS A 22 16.44 0.44 -9.91
C HIS A 22 15.26 0.07 -9.03
N ALA A 23 14.39 -0.76 -9.60
CA ALA A 23 13.36 -1.55 -8.97
C ALA A 23 12.11 -0.81 -8.43
N ALA A 24 11.26 -0.34 -9.35
CA ALA A 24 9.84 -0.23 -9.04
C ALA A 24 9.18 -1.61 -9.22
N PHE A 25 9.32 -2.51 -8.26
CA PHE A 25 8.56 -3.74 -8.22
C PHE A 25 7.24 -3.49 -7.49
N GLY A 26 6.14 -3.67 -8.23
CA GLY A 26 4.85 -4.12 -7.75
C GLY A 26 4.18 -3.45 -6.54
N ALA A 27 4.27 -2.13 -6.33
CA ALA A 27 3.61 -1.44 -5.22
C ALA A 27 2.19 -0.94 -5.56
N GLY A 28 1.41 -1.67 -6.34
CA GLY A 28 0.08 -1.23 -6.78
C GLY A 28 -0.92 -0.94 -5.65
N PHE A 29 -0.70 -1.51 -4.47
CA PHE A 29 -1.53 -1.30 -3.27
C PHE A 29 -0.90 -0.35 -2.24
N TYR A 30 0.34 0.10 -2.46
CA TYR A 30 1.01 1.05 -1.58
C TYR A 30 0.94 2.46 -2.17
N SER A 31 0.28 3.37 -1.46
CA SER A 31 0.22 4.77 -1.84
C SER A 31 0.53 5.67 -0.65
N PRO A 32 1.77 6.15 -0.50
CA PRO A 32 2.17 7.01 0.62
C PRO A 32 1.52 8.39 0.59
N SER A 33 0.88 8.77 -0.51
CA SER A 33 0.13 10.03 -0.64
C SER A 33 -1.32 9.92 -0.21
N VAL A 34 -1.85 8.70 -0.07
CA VAL A 34 -3.20 8.47 0.41
C VAL A 34 -3.26 8.76 1.91
N GLY A 35 -4.30 9.48 2.33
CA GLY A 35 -4.48 9.85 3.73
C GLY A 35 -3.63 11.04 4.21
N THR A 36 -2.94 11.76 3.32
CA THR A 36 -2.17 12.97 3.65
C THR A 36 -2.89 14.23 3.15
N PRO A 37 -3.77 14.86 3.95
CA PRO A 37 -4.62 15.98 3.50
C PRO A 37 -3.84 17.16 2.95
N GLY A 38 -2.68 17.47 3.55
CA GLY A 38 -1.84 18.60 3.15
C GLY A 38 -1.22 18.47 1.76
N SER A 39 -1.05 17.26 1.25
CA SER A 39 -0.42 16.98 -0.04
C SER A 39 -1.39 16.49 -1.12
N LEU A 40 -2.64 16.22 -0.77
CA LEU A 40 -3.63 15.71 -1.71
C LEU A 40 -3.84 16.64 -2.92
N GLY A 41 -3.86 17.95 -2.69
CA GLY A 41 -4.00 18.96 -3.75
C GLY A 41 -2.85 18.99 -4.76
N THR A 42 -1.70 18.40 -4.42
CA THR A 42 -0.52 18.28 -5.29
C THR A 42 -0.30 16.86 -5.80
N ALA A 43 -1.28 15.97 -5.60
CA ALA A 43 -1.16 14.54 -5.91
C ALA A 43 0.11 13.89 -5.28
N GLY A 44 0.52 14.35 -4.11
CA GLY A 44 1.68 13.86 -3.38
C GLY A 44 3.04 14.37 -3.87
N VAL A 45 3.11 15.15 -4.94
CA VAL A 45 4.38 15.68 -5.48
C VAL A 45 5.11 16.56 -4.46
N ALA A 46 4.37 17.31 -3.64
CA ALA A 46 4.95 18.18 -2.60
C ALA A 46 5.30 17.45 -1.29
N ASN A 47 5.04 16.14 -1.18
CA ASN A 47 5.31 15.38 0.05
C ASN A 47 6.73 15.55 0.59
N PRO A 48 7.81 15.44 -0.22
CA PRO A 48 9.17 15.60 0.30
C PRO A 48 9.49 17.00 0.79
N THR A 49 8.77 18.02 0.34
CA THR A 49 8.98 19.42 0.66
C THR A 49 7.90 20.04 1.55
N ASN A 50 7.04 19.21 2.16
CA ASN A 50 6.02 19.67 3.08
C ASN A 50 6.64 20.19 4.37
N THR A 51 6.58 21.50 4.59
CA THR A 51 7.09 22.19 5.78
C THR A 51 6.00 22.96 6.54
N ARG A 52 4.73 22.80 6.14
CA ARG A 52 3.62 23.63 6.63
C ARG A 52 2.57 22.87 7.43
N PHE A 53 2.39 21.59 7.16
CA PHE A 53 1.34 20.78 7.75
C PHE A 53 1.91 19.63 8.56
N ALA A 54 1.19 19.20 9.60
CA ALA A 54 1.62 18.14 10.50
C ALA A 54 1.80 16.77 9.81
N ASP A 55 1.24 16.56 8.63
CA ASP A 55 1.48 15.36 7.82
C ASP A 55 2.93 15.27 7.30
N ALA A 56 3.75 16.31 7.49
CA ALA A 56 5.21 16.23 7.38
C ALA A 56 5.80 15.13 8.28
N ALA A 57 5.19 14.84 9.44
CA ALA A 57 5.59 13.74 10.32
C ALA A 57 5.59 12.37 9.61
N TRP A 58 4.72 12.21 8.60
CA TRP A 58 4.66 11.05 7.72
C TRP A 58 5.44 11.25 6.43
N THR A 59 5.20 12.37 5.73
CA THR A 59 5.68 12.56 4.35
C THR A 59 7.18 12.80 4.27
N ASN A 60 7.72 13.66 5.16
CA ASN A 60 9.15 13.91 5.35
C ASN A 60 9.40 14.47 6.76
N PRO A 61 9.90 13.67 7.70
CA PRO A 61 10.12 14.15 9.07
C PRO A 61 10.94 15.42 9.17
N ALA A 62 11.93 15.62 8.27
CA ALA A 62 12.73 16.84 8.27
C ALA A 62 11.90 18.12 8.05
N GLY A 63 10.79 18.01 7.31
CA GLY A 63 9.89 19.12 7.05
C GLY A 63 9.19 19.66 8.31
N MET A 64 9.07 18.85 9.36
CA MET A 64 8.50 19.32 10.63
C MET A 64 9.20 20.54 11.22
N THR A 65 10.48 20.75 10.89
CA THR A 65 11.23 21.92 11.39
C THR A 65 10.67 23.27 10.92
N GLY A 66 9.86 23.28 9.86
CA GLY A 66 9.14 24.48 9.42
C GLY A 66 7.86 24.78 10.21
N ILE A 67 7.49 23.92 11.18
CA ILE A 67 6.28 24.08 12.00
C ILE A 67 6.66 24.68 13.35
N ASP A 68 6.29 25.93 13.59
CA ASP A 68 6.73 26.68 14.77
C ASP A 68 5.79 26.57 15.97
N GLN A 69 4.59 26.05 15.77
CA GLN A 69 3.59 25.85 16.81
C GLN A 69 3.11 24.40 16.84
N GLN A 70 2.47 24.01 17.93
CA GLN A 70 1.79 22.72 17.98
C GLN A 70 0.73 22.67 16.88
N HIS A 71 0.79 21.62 16.06
CA HIS A 71 -0.08 21.47 14.89
C HIS A 71 -0.68 20.08 14.84
N ILE A 72 -1.99 20.02 14.68
CA ILE A 72 -2.76 18.80 14.49
C ILE A 72 -3.45 18.86 13.13
N VAL A 73 -3.33 17.80 12.35
CA VAL A 73 -4.12 17.58 11.14
C VAL A 73 -4.80 16.24 11.26
N THR A 74 -6.09 16.20 11.01
CA THR A 74 -6.87 14.97 10.93
C THR A 74 -7.78 15.04 9.73
N GLY A 75 -8.05 13.90 9.15
CA GLY A 75 -8.92 13.80 7.97
C GLY A 75 -9.32 12.38 7.67
N THR A 76 -10.26 12.25 6.74
CA THR A 76 -10.63 10.98 6.17
C THR A 76 -10.68 11.15 4.66
N GLN A 77 -9.91 10.36 3.94
CA GLN A 77 -9.99 10.26 2.49
C GLN A 77 -10.87 9.07 2.16
N VAL A 78 -11.82 9.24 1.24
CA VAL A 78 -12.66 8.14 0.75
C VAL A 78 -12.21 7.81 -0.67
N VAL A 79 -11.73 6.59 -0.87
CA VAL A 79 -11.36 6.07 -2.19
C VAL A 79 -12.56 5.35 -2.78
N LEU A 80 -12.97 5.75 -3.98
CA LEU A 80 -14.08 5.17 -4.73
C LEU A 80 -13.51 4.52 -6.00
N PRO A 81 -13.01 3.29 -5.95
CA PRO A 81 -12.42 2.66 -7.11
C PRO A 81 -13.50 2.22 -8.11
N SER A 82 -13.18 2.30 -9.39
CA SER A 82 -14.00 1.73 -10.46
C SER A 82 -13.17 0.68 -11.19
N LEU A 83 -13.34 -0.58 -10.80
CA LEU A 83 -12.62 -1.72 -11.34
C LEU A 83 -13.60 -2.62 -12.08
N LYS A 84 -13.50 -2.61 -13.41
CA LYS A 84 -14.38 -3.41 -14.28
C LYS A 84 -13.52 -4.40 -15.08
N PHE A 85 -13.97 -5.62 -15.10
CA PHE A 85 -13.41 -6.67 -15.93
C PHE A 85 -14.29 -6.90 -17.15
N ASP A 86 -13.67 -7.13 -18.30
CA ASP A 86 -14.36 -7.48 -19.55
C ASP A 86 -13.74 -8.72 -20.16
N ALA A 87 -14.44 -9.83 -20.05
CA ALA A 87 -13.99 -11.11 -20.59
C ALA A 87 -14.20 -11.14 -22.12
N ARG A 88 -13.11 -11.21 -22.87
CA ARG A 88 -13.16 -11.37 -24.34
C ARG A 88 -13.29 -12.83 -24.77
N SER A 89 -12.64 -13.73 -24.02
CA SER A 89 -12.75 -15.19 -24.18
C SER A 89 -12.53 -15.83 -22.83
N VAL A 90 -13.24 -16.92 -22.57
CA VAL A 90 -13.07 -17.74 -21.38
C VAL A 90 -12.85 -19.17 -21.83
N GLU A 91 -11.63 -19.65 -21.64
CA GLU A 91 -11.26 -21.01 -22.02
C GLU A 91 -10.92 -21.83 -20.79
N ASN A 92 -11.19 -23.13 -20.86
CA ASN A 92 -10.70 -24.03 -19.83
C ASN A 92 -9.17 -24.13 -19.91
N ASN A 93 -8.51 -24.12 -18.76
CA ASN A 93 -7.10 -24.42 -18.72
C ASN A 93 -6.85 -25.80 -19.36
N ALA A 94 -5.82 -25.89 -20.21
CA ALA A 94 -5.46 -27.13 -20.93
C ALA A 94 -5.18 -28.35 -20.01
N VAL A 95 -4.94 -28.09 -18.72
CA VAL A 95 -4.76 -29.14 -17.70
C VAL A 95 -6.09 -29.77 -17.27
N LEU A 96 -7.22 -29.09 -17.51
CA LEU A 96 -8.53 -29.62 -17.15
C LEU A 96 -9.17 -30.33 -18.37
N PRO A 97 -9.70 -31.54 -18.19
CA PRO A 97 -10.33 -32.28 -19.27
C PRO A 97 -11.52 -31.52 -19.88
N SER A 98 -11.63 -31.52 -21.21
CA SER A 98 -12.68 -30.82 -21.96
C SER A 98 -14.11 -31.24 -21.59
N PHE A 99 -14.29 -32.45 -21.04
CA PHE A 99 -15.60 -32.95 -20.61
C PHE A 99 -16.18 -32.20 -19.40
N LEU A 100 -15.39 -31.39 -18.72
CA LEU A 100 -15.86 -30.58 -17.57
C LEU A 100 -16.70 -29.37 -18.01
N GLY A 101 -16.83 -29.13 -19.30
CA GLY A 101 -17.62 -28.01 -19.85
C GLY A 101 -16.94 -26.64 -19.69
N PRO A 102 -17.46 -25.61 -20.36
CA PRO A 102 -16.95 -24.25 -20.30
C PRO A 102 -17.23 -23.60 -18.94
N VAL A 103 -16.36 -22.68 -18.54
CA VAL A 103 -16.65 -21.78 -17.42
C VAL A 103 -17.71 -20.77 -17.86
N ARG A 104 -18.79 -20.67 -17.08
CA ARG A 104 -19.85 -19.68 -17.28
C ARG A 104 -19.92 -18.76 -16.07
N GLY A 105 -20.33 -17.53 -16.31
CA GLY A 105 -20.47 -16.50 -15.29
C GLY A 105 -20.57 -15.11 -15.91
N ASP A 106 -20.54 -14.12 -15.08
CA ASP A 106 -20.56 -12.70 -15.47
C ASP A 106 -19.18 -12.05 -15.40
N ASN A 107 -19.12 -10.75 -15.66
CA ASN A 107 -17.90 -9.96 -15.59
C ASN A 107 -17.66 -9.35 -14.19
N GLY A 108 -18.46 -9.68 -13.17
CA GLY A 108 -18.29 -9.18 -11.80
C GLY A 108 -18.66 -7.72 -11.58
N GLY A 109 -19.21 -7.03 -12.58
CA GLY A 109 -19.67 -5.63 -12.45
C GLY A 109 -18.55 -4.64 -12.12
N ASN A 110 -18.79 -3.76 -11.15
CA ASN A 110 -17.75 -2.93 -10.54
C ASN A 110 -17.26 -3.60 -9.25
N ALA A 111 -16.11 -4.22 -9.31
CA ALA A 111 -15.55 -4.99 -8.20
C ALA A 111 -14.81 -4.13 -7.17
N GLY A 112 -14.58 -2.84 -7.44
CA GLY A 112 -13.86 -1.97 -6.51
C GLY A 112 -14.66 -1.66 -5.25
N GLU A 113 -14.09 -1.93 -4.09
CA GLU A 113 -14.70 -1.63 -2.79
C GLU A 113 -14.36 -0.22 -2.32
N VAL A 114 -15.34 0.43 -1.68
CA VAL A 114 -15.16 1.76 -1.10
C VAL A 114 -14.27 1.66 0.13
N ALA A 115 -13.17 2.41 0.14
CA ALA A 115 -12.22 2.40 1.25
C ALA A 115 -12.14 3.79 1.92
N PRO A 116 -12.67 3.95 3.15
CA PRO A 116 -12.41 5.11 3.98
C PRO A 116 -11.02 4.99 4.61
N ILE A 117 -10.20 6.03 4.50
CA ILE A 117 -8.83 6.09 5.00
C ILE A 117 -8.72 7.22 6.01
N PRO A 118 -8.90 6.95 7.31
CA PRO A 118 -8.69 7.94 8.34
C PRO A 118 -7.21 8.25 8.49
N SER A 119 -6.90 9.49 8.88
CA SER A 119 -5.54 9.93 9.15
C SER A 119 -5.48 10.89 10.32
N PHE A 120 -4.36 10.83 11.04
CA PHE A 120 -4.05 11.71 12.16
C PHE A 120 -2.58 12.05 12.14
N PHE A 121 -2.27 13.35 12.28
CA PHE A 121 -0.92 13.86 12.33
C PHE A 121 -0.80 14.89 13.43
N TYR A 122 0.29 14.80 14.17
CA TYR A 122 0.61 15.70 15.26
C TYR A 122 2.07 16.08 15.20
N VAL A 123 2.37 17.38 15.31
CA VAL A 123 3.73 17.90 15.43
C VAL A 123 3.78 18.88 16.59
N ARG A 124 4.82 18.75 17.41
CA ARG A 124 5.09 19.65 18.53
C ARG A 124 6.54 20.15 18.49
N PRO A 125 6.77 21.47 18.57
CA PRO A 125 8.08 22.02 18.85
C PRO A 125 8.56 21.60 20.24
N LEU A 126 9.79 21.10 20.32
CA LEU A 126 10.47 20.80 21.60
C LEU A 126 11.47 21.90 21.96
N SER A 127 12.05 22.55 20.94
CA SER A 127 12.92 23.71 21.05
C SER A 127 12.85 24.51 19.75
N GLU A 128 13.65 25.59 19.63
CA GLU A 128 13.77 26.35 18.39
C GLU A 128 14.21 25.50 17.20
N ARG A 129 15.00 24.43 17.45
CA ARG A 129 15.57 23.56 16.41
C ARG A 129 15.00 22.16 16.35
N ALA A 130 14.30 21.70 17.39
CA ALA A 130 13.84 20.31 17.49
C ALA A 130 12.31 20.20 17.40
N ARG A 131 11.82 19.16 16.70
CA ARG A 131 10.41 18.83 16.59
C ARG A 131 10.19 17.35 16.85
N PHE A 132 9.07 17.07 17.49
CA PHE A 132 8.55 15.70 17.64
C PHE A 132 7.24 15.61 16.88
N GLY A 133 7.04 14.48 16.20
CA GLY A 133 5.83 14.18 15.45
C GLY A 133 5.30 12.79 15.70
N ILE A 134 4.00 12.65 15.51
CA ILE A 134 3.31 11.35 15.44
C ILE A 134 2.41 11.39 14.21
N SER A 135 2.39 10.30 13.46
CA SER A 135 1.44 10.10 12.38
C SER A 135 0.74 8.74 12.51
N SER A 136 -0.53 8.71 12.11
CA SER A 136 -1.29 7.48 11.89
C SER A 136 -2.03 7.62 10.57
N THR A 137 -1.81 6.68 9.64
CA THR A 137 -2.44 6.67 8.32
C THR A 137 -2.46 5.25 7.77
N ALA A 138 -3.21 5.03 6.70
CA ALA A 138 -3.26 3.75 6.00
C ALA A 138 -2.61 3.88 4.61
N PRO A 139 -1.28 3.67 4.50
CA PRO A 139 -0.57 3.80 3.22
C PRO A 139 -0.78 2.62 2.28
N LEU A 140 -1.32 1.53 2.78
CA LEU A 140 -1.55 0.28 2.07
C LEU A 140 -3.01 -0.08 2.20
N GLY A 141 -3.65 -0.45 1.09
CA GLY A 141 -5.01 -0.95 1.16
C GLY A 141 -5.77 -0.86 -0.15
N GLY A 142 -6.80 -1.68 -0.19
CA GLY A 142 -7.75 -1.77 -1.28
C GLY A 142 -8.51 -3.09 -1.22
N GLY A 143 -9.66 -3.13 -1.85
CA GLY A 143 -10.46 -4.33 -1.94
C GLY A 143 -11.08 -4.47 -3.33
N VAL A 144 -11.28 -5.72 -3.72
CA VAL A 144 -12.08 -6.09 -4.87
C VAL A 144 -13.00 -7.24 -4.49
N ASP A 145 -14.26 -7.16 -4.91
CA ASP A 145 -15.22 -8.25 -4.85
C ASP A 145 -15.92 -8.38 -6.20
N TYR A 146 -15.58 -9.43 -6.93
CA TYR A 146 -16.18 -9.75 -8.21
C TYR A 146 -17.47 -10.59 -8.08
N GLY A 147 -17.78 -11.04 -6.87
CA GLY A 147 -18.91 -11.90 -6.60
C GLY A 147 -18.69 -13.38 -6.95
N SER A 148 -19.73 -14.17 -6.62
CA SER A 148 -19.66 -15.64 -6.77
C SER A 148 -19.81 -16.15 -8.20
N ASP A 149 -20.43 -15.36 -9.08
CA ASP A 149 -20.72 -15.77 -10.47
C ASP A 149 -19.71 -15.24 -11.49
N PHE A 150 -18.63 -14.63 -11.00
CA PHE A 150 -17.56 -14.10 -11.85
C PHE A 150 -16.88 -15.17 -12.69
N VAL A 151 -16.67 -14.93 -13.99
CA VAL A 151 -16.00 -15.89 -14.89
C VAL A 151 -14.58 -16.21 -14.47
N GLY A 152 -13.87 -15.27 -13.81
CA GLY A 152 -12.52 -15.45 -13.28
C GLY A 152 -12.45 -16.00 -11.85
N ARG A 153 -13.54 -16.44 -11.24
CA ARG A 153 -13.66 -16.85 -9.84
C ARG A 153 -12.70 -17.94 -9.37
N TYR A 154 -12.14 -18.72 -10.30
CA TYR A 154 -11.11 -19.72 -9.99
C TYR A 154 -9.70 -19.16 -9.88
N ALA A 155 -9.51 -17.88 -10.23
CA ALA A 155 -8.28 -17.14 -9.99
C ALA A 155 -8.44 -16.18 -8.82
N ILE A 156 -9.60 -15.48 -8.75
CA ILE A 156 -9.92 -14.55 -7.68
C ILE A 156 -11.44 -14.37 -7.62
N ARG A 157 -12.00 -14.30 -6.43
CA ARG A 157 -13.36 -13.82 -6.18
C ARG A 157 -13.33 -12.48 -5.49
N ASP A 158 -12.72 -12.45 -4.34
CA ASP A 158 -12.56 -11.27 -3.50
C ASP A 158 -11.15 -11.25 -2.90
N VAL A 159 -10.62 -10.06 -2.70
CA VAL A 159 -9.43 -9.81 -1.90
C VAL A 159 -9.57 -8.46 -1.24
N THR A 160 -9.24 -8.40 0.04
CA THR A 160 -9.14 -7.16 0.80
C THR A 160 -7.77 -7.10 1.44
N LEU A 161 -7.08 -5.98 1.26
CA LEU A 161 -5.79 -5.71 1.87
C LEU A 161 -5.91 -4.39 2.63
N ALA A 162 -5.45 -4.37 3.87
CA ALA A 162 -5.42 -3.17 4.69
C ALA A 162 -4.09 -3.08 5.44
N GLY A 163 -3.53 -1.87 5.50
CA GLY A 163 -2.32 -1.62 6.27
C GLY A 163 -2.40 -0.27 6.98
N ILE A 164 -2.26 -0.27 8.29
CA ILE A 164 -2.27 0.92 9.12
C ILE A 164 -0.87 1.14 9.68
N ALA A 165 -0.32 2.33 9.44
CA ALA A 165 0.99 2.74 9.94
C ALA A 165 0.84 3.70 11.12
N PHE A 166 1.63 3.47 12.17
CA PHE A 166 1.85 4.41 13.27
C PHE A 166 3.32 4.79 13.31
N THR A 167 3.61 6.08 13.17
CA THR A 167 4.99 6.56 12.99
C THR A 167 5.32 7.70 13.95
N PRO A 168 5.96 7.44 15.09
CA PRO A 168 6.68 8.47 15.84
C PRO A 168 7.89 8.92 15.03
N SER A 169 8.15 10.23 15.05
CA SER A 169 9.23 10.86 14.29
C SER A 169 9.84 12.03 15.03
N PHE A 170 11.09 12.32 14.67
CA PHE A 170 11.86 13.41 15.25
C PHE A 170 12.56 14.18 14.13
N ALA A 171 12.65 15.51 14.27
CA ALA A 171 13.35 16.37 13.34
C ALA A 171 14.24 17.38 14.06
N TYR A 172 15.34 17.71 13.41
CA TYR A 172 16.30 18.69 13.91
C TYR A 172 16.81 19.61 12.81
N ARG A 173 16.75 20.92 13.05
CA ARG A 173 17.32 21.95 12.18
C ARG A 173 18.81 22.07 12.48
N VAL A 174 19.64 21.48 11.62
CA VAL A 174 21.10 21.42 11.77
C VAL A 174 21.73 22.81 11.56
N THR A 175 21.27 23.49 10.49
CA THR A 175 21.61 24.87 10.16
C THR A 175 20.33 25.63 9.82
N ASP A 176 20.41 26.90 9.55
CA ASP A 176 19.24 27.69 9.12
C ASP A 176 18.67 27.22 7.77
N LYS A 177 19.45 26.46 6.99
CA LYS A 177 19.08 25.95 5.67
C LYS A 177 18.89 24.42 5.62
N LEU A 178 19.50 23.68 6.54
CA LEU A 178 19.52 22.22 6.53
C LEU A 178 18.74 21.66 7.71
N SER A 179 17.77 20.83 7.42
CA SER A 179 17.07 20.02 8.42
C SER A 179 17.16 18.55 8.09
N ILE A 180 17.21 17.73 9.12
CA ILE A 180 17.16 16.27 9.05
C ILE A 180 16.01 15.75 9.92
N GLY A 181 15.53 14.59 9.59
CA GLY A 181 14.50 13.95 10.40
C GLY A 181 14.57 12.44 10.27
N ALA A 182 14.08 11.75 11.27
CA ALA A 182 13.99 10.30 11.30
C ALA A 182 12.69 9.86 11.97
N GLY A 183 12.21 8.68 11.62
CA GLY A 183 11.04 8.05 12.22
C GLY A 183 11.10 6.55 12.10
N VAL A 184 10.27 5.88 12.89
CA VAL A 184 10.06 4.44 12.81
C VAL A 184 8.58 4.20 12.67
N SER A 185 8.17 3.55 11.58
CA SER A 185 6.79 3.17 11.33
C SER A 185 6.56 1.74 11.81
N LEU A 186 5.56 1.56 12.65
CA LEU A 186 4.96 0.27 12.95
C LEU A 186 3.77 0.10 12.01
N ILE A 187 3.79 -0.93 11.19
CA ILE A 187 2.78 -1.16 10.16
C ILE A 187 2.07 -2.48 10.48
N TYR A 188 0.78 -2.40 10.78
CA TYR A 188 -0.08 -3.57 10.85
C TYR A 188 -0.67 -3.81 9.48
N THR A 189 -0.47 -5.00 8.93
CA THR A 189 -1.01 -5.42 7.63
C THR A 189 -1.97 -6.57 7.86
N ALA A 190 -3.14 -6.51 7.24
CA ALA A 190 -4.13 -7.58 7.23
C ALA A 190 -4.61 -7.85 5.81
N MET A 191 -4.81 -9.12 5.48
CA MET A 191 -5.26 -9.58 4.17
C MET A 191 -6.30 -10.69 4.31
N GLU A 192 -7.33 -10.61 3.48
CA GLU A 192 -8.30 -11.69 3.26
C GLU A 192 -8.45 -11.93 1.77
N GLN A 193 -8.63 -13.17 1.36
CA GLN A 193 -8.82 -13.53 -0.04
C GLN A 193 -9.72 -14.75 -0.16
N SER A 194 -10.54 -14.81 -1.21
CA SER A 194 -11.19 -16.06 -1.56
C SER A 194 -11.15 -16.37 -3.06
N ILE A 195 -11.14 -17.67 -3.35
CA ILE A 195 -11.20 -18.23 -4.69
C ILE A 195 -12.21 -19.39 -4.73
N ALA A 196 -12.81 -19.61 -5.89
CA ALA A 196 -13.68 -20.78 -6.09
C ALA A 196 -12.86 -22.06 -6.34
N ILE A 197 -13.36 -23.19 -5.87
CA ILE A 197 -12.85 -24.52 -6.22
C ILE A 197 -13.85 -25.19 -7.14
N ARG A 198 -13.37 -25.60 -8.28
CA ARG A 198 -14.19 -26.35 -9.23
C ARG A 198 -14.47 -27.77 -8.70
N GLN A 199 -15.74 -28.15 -8.70
CA GLN A 199 -16.20 -29.47 -8.32
C GLN A 199 -17.03 -30.11 -9.46
N GLY A 200 -16.50 -31.16 -10.11
CA GLY A 200 -17.18 -31.83 -11.23
C GLY A 200 -17.59 -30.83 -12.32
N ALA A 201 -18.87 -30.77 -12.63
CA ALA A 201 -19.46 -29.90 -13.65
C ALA A 201 -19.78 -28.46 -13.14
N SER A 202 -19.29 -28.08 -11.98
CA SER A 202 -19.61 -26.78 -11.33
C SER A 202 -19.20 -25.54 -12.14
N ALA A 203 -18.28 -25.68 -13.10
CA ALA A 203 -17.85 -24.54 -13.93
C ALA A 203 -18.99 -23.85 -14.69
N SER A 204 -20.08 -24.56 -14.97
CA SER A 204 -21.30 -24.04 -15.59
C SER A 204 -22.33 -23.49 -14.59
N ASN A 205 -22.11 -23.72 -13.28
CA ASN A 205 -23.00 -23.29 -12.21
C ASN A 205 -22.18 -23.00 -10.93
N SER A 206 -21.93 -21.71 -10.71
CA SER A 206 -21.14 -21.22 -9.58
C SER A 206 -21.68 -21.65 -8.20
N ALA A 207 -22.98 -21.87 -8.07
CA ALA A 207 -23.60 -22.35 -6.82
C ALA A 207 -23.14 -23.74 -6.39
N LEU A 208 -22.50 -24.51 -7.30
CA LEU A 208 -21.93 -25.82 -7.03
C LEU A 208 -20.44 -25.77 -6.69
N ASP A 209 -19.80 -24.62 -6.82
CA ASP A 209 -18.38 -24.47 -6.51
C ASP A 209 -18.12 -24.62 -5.01
N GLY A 210 -16.97 -25.17 -4.69
CA GLY A 210 -16.35 -25.01 -3.38
C GLY A 210 -15.69 -23.65 -3.27
N ARG A 211 -15.21 -23.33 -2.08
CA ARG A 211 -14.52 -22.06 -1.79
C ARG A 211 -13.29 -22.34 -0.94
N VAL A 212 -12.18 -21.70 -1.29
CA VAL A 212 -11.04 -21.53 -0.41
C VAL A 212 -11.07 -20.11 0.10
N LYS A 213 -10.94 -19.95 1.39
CA LYS A 213 -10.77 -18.66 2.05
C LYS A 213 -9.43 -18.62 2.75
N PHE A 214 -8.72 -17.54 2.55
CA PHE A 214 -7.56 -17.12 3.32
C PHE A 214 -8.06 -16.06 4.29
N GLU A 215 -8.07 -16.36 5.58
CA GLU A 215 -8.63 -15.51 6.62
C GLU A 215 -7.59 -15.22 7.70
N ASN A 216 -7.76 -14.10 8.39
CA ASN A 216 -6.91 -13.70 9.51
C ASN A 216 -5.42 -13.67 9.15
N LEU A 217 -5.11 -13.35 7.87
CA LEU A 217 -3.73 -13.15 7.46
C LEU A 217 -3.30 -11.78 7.94
N ASP A 218 -2.54 -11.71 9.01
CA ASP A 218 -2.06 -10.45 9.54
C ASP A 218 -0.65 -10.54 10.12
N ASP A 219 0.04 -9.39 10.14
CA ASP A 219 1.36 -9.26 10.77
C ASP A 219 1.72 -7.79 11.01
N TRP A 220 2.76 -7.61 11.83
CA TRP A 220 3.38 -6.33 12.13
C TRP A 220 4.75 -6.19 11.48
N GLY A 221 4.89 -5.18 10.63
CA GLY A 221 6.16 -4.79 10.04
C GLY A 221 6.75 -3.54 10.69
N VAL A 222 8.06 -3.38 10.55
CA VAL A 222 8.80 -2.20 11.01
C VAL A 222 9.52 -1.56 9.84
N GLN A 223 9.33 -0.25 9.65
CA GLN A 223 9.96 0.53 8.58
C GLN A 223 10.69 1.74 9.16
N GLY A 224 11.96 1.88 8.79
CA GLY A 224 12.73 3.10 9.08
C GLY A 224 12.43 4.21 8.06
N VAL A 225 12.36 5.45 8.53
CA VAL A 225 12.17 6.64 7.69
C VAL A 225 13.26 7.64 7.97
N LEU A 226 13.93 8.14 6.94
CA LEU A 226 14.90 9.21 7.01
C LEU A 226 14.49 10.34 6.08
N GLY A 227 14.60 11.57 6.55
CA GLY A 227 14.26 12.75 5.80
C GLY A 227 15.35 13.81 5.82
N LEU A 228 15.43 14.56 4.75
CA LEU A 228 16.28 15.72 4.63
C LEU A 228 15.52 16.82 3.89
N THR A 229 15.68 18.08 4.37
CA THR A 229 15.29 19.27 3.62
C THR A 229 16.45 20.25 3.56
N TYR A 230 16.65 20.87 2.40
CA TYR A 230 17.64 21.90 2.20
C TYR A 230 17.07 23.10 1.47
N GLU A 231 17.15 24.25 2.10
CA GLU A 231 16.63 25.51 1.60
C GLU A 231 17.74 26.29 0.88
N PHE A 232 17.73 26.24 -0.46
CA PHE A 232 18.69 26.98 -1.28
C PHE A 232 18.40 28.49 -1.24
N SER A 233 17.12 28.84 -1.24
CA SER A 233 16.59 30.20 -1.15
C SER A 233 15.11 30.13 -0.73
N ASP A 234 14.52 31.28 -0.41
CA ASP A 234 13.09 31.40 -0.06
C ASP A 234 12.11 30.82 -1.11
N ARG A 235 12.60 30.53 -2.32
CA ARG A 235 11.80 30.01 -3.44
C ARG A 235 12.20 28.61 -3.89
N LEU A 236 13.31 28.06 -3.36
CA LEU A 236 13.83 26.77 -3.79
C LEU A 236 14.18 25.92 -2.58
N LEU A 237 13.35 24.91 -2.34
CA LEU A 237 13.48 23.89 -1.31
C LEU A 237 13.70 22.53 -1.95
N LEU A 238 14.70 21.80 -1.50
CA LEU A 238 14.92 20.39 -1.83
C LEU A 238 14.44 19.53 -0.65
N GLY A 239 13.68 18.48 -0.95
CA GLY A 239 13.30 17.45 0.01
C GLY A 239 13.71 16.07 -0.50
N ILE A 240 14.31 15.28 0.38
CA ILE A 240 14.68 13.89 0.13
C ILE A 240 14.13 13.04 1.27
N VAL A 241 13.50 11.90 0.91
CA VAL A 241 12.98 10.92 1.87
C VAL A 241 13.45 9.55 1.47
N TYR A 242 13.95 8.80 2.42
CA TYR A 242 14.22 7.38 2.31
C TYR A 242 13.32 6.62 3.27
N ARG A 243 12.74 5.53 2.80
CA ARG A 243 12.01 4.54 3.60
C ARG A 243 12.65 3.18 3.38
N SER A 244 12.92 2.48 4.47
CA SER A 244 13.37 1.09 4.36
C SER A 244 12.21 0.19 3.91
N GLU A 245 12.53 -1.01 3.51
CA GLU A 245 11.56 -2.11 3.41
C GLU A 245 10.87 -2.33 4.77
N ALA A 246 9.65 -2.83 4.72
CA ALA A 246 8.94 -3.34 5.88
C ALA A 246 8.65 -4.82 5.60
N ASP A 247 9.40 -5.69 6.25
CA ASP A 247 9.17 -7.13 6.15
C ASP A 247 7.93 -7.49 6.97
N THR A 248 7.03 -8.27 6.38
CA THR A 248 5.85 -8.82 7.03
C THR A 248 5.68 -10.28 6.66
N ASP A 249 5.52 -11.12 7.66
CA ASP A 249 5.29 -12.55 7.52
C ASP A 249 3.83 -12.86 7.85
N LEU A 250 2.95 -12.77 6.83
CA LEU A 250 1.52 -12.97 7.05
C LEU A 250 1.23 -14.42 7.45
N GLU A 251 0.71 -14.58 8.65
CA GLU A 251 0.23 -15.87 9.17
C GLU A 251 -1.28 -15.86 9.31
N GLY A 252 -1.91 -16.98 8.99
CA GLY A 252 -3.36 -17.08 9.10
C GLY A 252 -3.92 -18.45 8.79
N ASP A 253 -5.20 -18.49 8.49
CA ASP A 253 -5.96 -19.72 8.32
C ASP A 253 -6.43 -19.87 6.87
N VAL A 254 -6.39 -21.10 6.36
CA VAL A 254 -7.04 -21.48 5.10
C VAL A 254 -8.24 -22.33 5.44
N LYS A 255 -9.43 -21.90 5.01
CA LYS A 255 -10.67 -22.64 5.18
C LYS A 255 -11.22 -23.10 3.85
N PHE A 256 -11.70 -24.31 3.85
CA PHE A 256 -12.38 -24.92 2.71
C PHE A 256 -13.87 -25.04 3.00
N GLU A 257 -14.68 -24.37 2.18
CA GLU A 257 -16.13 -24.32 2.35
C GLU A 257 -16.85 -24.98 1.17
N ASN A 258 -18.05 -25.46 1.42
CA ASN A 258 -18.97 -26.00 0.40
C ASN A 258 -18.35 -27.14 -0.46
N LEU A 259 -17.48 -27.96 0.15
CA LEU A 259 -16.93 -29.15 -0.51
C LEU A 259 -17.99 -30.23 -0.57
N ARG A 260 -18.53 -30.49 -1.78
CA ARG A 260 -19.56 -31.48 -2.05
C ARG A 260 -18.98 -32.77 -2.62
N ASP A 261 -17.79 -32.72 -3.23
CA ASP A 261 -17.10 -33.91 -3.71
C ASP A 261 -16.43 -34.61 -2.51
N PRO A 262 -16.86 -35.86 -2.17
CA PRO A 262 -16.29 -36.60 -1.04
C PRO A 262 -14.77 -36.82 -1.16
N ARG A 263 -14.23 -36.84 -2.38
CA ARG A 263 -12.80 -37.01 -2.62
C ARG A 263 -12.05 -35.74 -2.20
N LEU A 264 -12.54 -34.55 -2.60
CA LEU A 264 -11.97 -33.29 -2.19
C LEU A 264 -12.08 -33.09 -0.68
N ALA A 265 -13.24 -33.39 -0.10
CA ALA A 265 -13.47 -33.31 1.35
C ALA A 265 -12.56 -34.23 2.16
N PHE A 266 -12.13 -35.37 1.58
CA PHE A 266 -11.20 -36.30 2.22
C PHE A 266 -9.76 -35.84 2.16
N PHE A 267 -9.33 -35.21 1.06
CA PHE A 267 -7.93 -34.77 0.88
C PHE A 267 -7.65 -33.36 1.38
N LEU A 268 -8.67 -32.51 1.49
CA LEU A 268 -8.53 -31.13 1.94
C LEU A 268 -9.03 -31.03 3.40
N PRO A 269 -8.15 -30.82 4.38
CA PRO A 269 -8.57 -30.60 5.76
C PRO A 269 -9.43 -29.32 5.85
N SER A 270 -10.34 -29.28 6.81
CA SER A 270 -11.24 -28.13 6.97
C SER A 270 -10.52 -26.82 7.29
N ASP A 271 -9.38 -26.91 7.99
CA ASP A 271 -8.59 -25.77 8.40
C ASP A 271 -7.10 -26.09 8.28
N VAL A 272 -6.32 -25.18 7.70
CA VAL A 272 -4.85 -25.26 7.58
C VAL A 272 -4.27 -23.93 8.00
N LYS A 273 -3.29 -23.96 8.89
CA LYS A 273 -2.48 -22.78 9.19
C LYS A 273 -1.44 -22.60 8.10
N ILE A 274 -1.32 -21.38 7.61
CA ILE A 274 -0.30 -21.01 6.64
C ILE A 274 0.52 -19.85 7.17
N SER A 275 1.78 -19.82 6.77
CA SER A 275 2.70 -18.72 6.99
C SER A 275 3.27 -18.34 5.63
N TRP A 276 3.22 -17.07 5.32
CA TRP A 276 3.77 -16.52 4.08
C TRP A 276 4.94 -15.62 4.43
N THR A 277 6.14 -16.13 4.31
CA THR A 277 7.40 -15.39 4.42
C THR A 277 7.80 -14.81 3.07
N ASN A 278 8.18 -13.52 3.08
CA ASN A 278 8.75 -12.84 1.92
C ASN A 278 10.24 -13.15 1.78
#